data_ff1c9de62b697395c48989b6644b4b3c
#
_entry.id   ff1c9de62b697395c48989b6644b4b3c
#
_cell.length_a   1.000
_cell.length_b   1.000
_cell.length_c   1.000
_cell.angle_alpha   90.00
_cell.angle_beta   90.00
_cell.angle_gamma   90.00
#
_symmetry.space_group_name_H-M   'P 1'
#
loop_
_entity.id
_entity.type
_entity.pdbx_description
1 polymer ?
#
loop_
_entity_poly.entity_id
_entity_poly.type
_entity_poly.pdbx_seq_one_letter_code
_entity_poly.pdbx_strand_id
1 'polypeptide(L)'
;MKIVVIGGTGLIGSKTVAILRQSGHEVVAASPKSGVNTITGEGLKEALAGAQVVIDLANSPSFEDKAVLEFFQTSGRNLLAAETAASVRHHVALSIVAIDRTDNGYFRAKLAQEKLIEGIPYTIIRATQFMEFLRGIADSSADGNRVRLPPVLFQPIAADDIAPIVAEVALAAPRNGIVEIAGPERASFHEIVARYLKAIGDPREVVRDPEARYFGGRVEEHSLVPLSEARLGHISLDEWLRRSQAKA
;
A
#
# COMPACT_ATOMS: atom_id res chain seq x y z
N MET A 1 -23.20 2.43 7.81
CA MET A 1 -22.21 3.39 8.31
C MET A 1 -21.80 4.30 7.18
N LYS A 2 -21.39 5.55 7.48
CA LYS A 2 -20.70 6.41 6.51
C LYS A 2 -19.19 6.19 6.63
N ILE A 3 -18.56 5.85 5.52
CA ILE A 3 -17.12 5.55 5.43
C ILE A 3 -16.51 6.47 4.37
N VAL A 4 -15.40 7.12 4.68
CA VAL A 4 -14.66 7.94 3.72
C VAL A 4 -13.37 7.23 3.34
N VAL A 5 -13.13 7.05 2.06
CA VAL A 5 -11.93 6.41 1.53
C VAL A 5 -11.08 7.47 0.84
N ILE A 6 -10.02 7.93 1.50
CA ILE A 6 -9.00 8.82 0.92
C ILE A 6 -8.18 8.00 -0.08
N GLY A 7 -7.96 8.55 -1.28
CA GLY A 7 -7.41 7.74 -2.39
C GLY A 7 -8.43 6.75 -2.98
N GLY A 8 -9.74 6.98 -2.75
CA GLY A 8 -10.83 6.10 -3.14
C GLY A 8 -10.99 5.85 -4.65
N THR A 9 -10.28 6.58 -5.50
CA THR A 9 -10.24 6.38 -6.96
C THR A 9 -8.99 5.62 -7.43
N GLY A 10 -8.08 5.29 -6.51
CA GLY A 10 -6.82 4.57 -6.80
C GLY A 10 -7.01 3.06 -6.95
N LEU A 11 -5.87 2.35 -7.12
CA LEU A 11 -5.83 0.90 -7.35
C LEU A 11 -6.58 0.10 -6.26
N ILE A 12 -6.22 0.31 -5.00
CA ILE A 12 -6.87 -0.37 -3.87
C ILE A 12 -8.20 0.31 -3.53
N GLY A 13 -8.21 1.66 -3.54
CA GLY A 13 -9.36 2.46 -3.10
C GLY A 13 -10.62 2.17 -3.89
N SER A 14 -10.56 2.11 -5.23
CA SER A 14 -11.74 1.84 -6.07
C SER A 14 -12.37 0.48 -5.79
N LYS A 15 -11.53 -0.55 -5.55
CA LYS A 15 -11.98 -1.89 -5.19
C LYS A 15 -12.61 -1.92 -3.80
N THR A 16 -11.96 -1.30 -2.81
CA THR A 16 -12.47 -1.18 -1.44
C THR A 16 -13.81 -0.44 -1.40
N VAL A 17 -13.93 0.68 -2.13
CA VAL A 17 -15.18 1.42 -2.27
C VAL A 17 -16.30 0.54 -2.85
N ALA A 18 -16.00 -0.23 -3.89
CA ALA A 18 -16.99 -1.13 -4.51
C ALA A 18 -17.48 -2.19 -3.51
N ILE A 19 -16.57 -2.85 -2.79
CA ILE A 19 -16.89 -3.87 -1.79
C ILE A 19 -17.77 -3.30 -0.67
N LEU A 20 -17.38 -2.15 -0.12
CA LEU A 20 -18.12 -1.52 0.98
C LEU A 20 -19.51 -1.05 0.56
N ARG A 21 -19.66 -0.51 -0.67
CA ARG A 21 -20.97 -0.14 -1.22
C ARG A 21 -21.88 -1.35 -1.44
N GLN A 22 -21.33 -2.45 -1.96
CA GLN A 22 -22.05 -3.72 -2.11
C GLN A 22 -22.51 -4.29 -0.76
N SER A 23 -21.77 -4.01 0.31
CA SER A 23 -22.14 -4.37 1.69
C SER A 23 -23.14 -3.40 2.34
N GLY A 24 -23.72 -2.46 1.58
CA GLY A 24 -24.78 -1.57 2.05
C GLY A 24 -24.29 -0.35 2.86
N HIS A 25 -23.01 0.02 2.74
CA HIS A 25 -22.47 1.21 3.42
C HIS A 25 -22.55 2.45 2.53
N GLU A 26 -22.74 3.62 3.16
CA GLU A 26 -22.55 4.92 2.51
C GLU A 26 -21.04 5.18 2.37
N VAL A 27 -20.52 5.25 1.14
CA VAL A 27 -19.09 5.38 0.92
C VAL A 27 -18.76 6.57 0.05
N VAL A 28 -17.96 7.48 0.59
CA VAL A 28 -17.38 8.63 -0.12
C VAL A 28 -16.00 8.23 -0.64
N ALA A 29 -15.86 8.18 -1.96
CA ALA A 29 -14.57 8.00 -2.63
C ALA A 29 -13.88 9.36 -2.76
N ALA A 30 -13.03 9.70 -1.81
CA ALA A 30 -12.38 10.99 -1.70
C ALA A 30 -11.03 11.02 -2.46
N SER A 31 -10.86 12.01 -3.32
CA SER A 31 -9.63 12.28 -4.06
C SER A 31 -9.61 13.73 -4.54
N PRO A 32 -8.48 14.30 -4.98
CA PRO A 32 -8.47 15.64 -5.59
C PRO A 32 -9.44 15.79 -6.76
N LYS A 33 -9.65 14.72 -7.54
CA LYS A 33 -10.61 14.69 -8.64
C LYS A 33 -12.07 14.81 -8.19
N SER A 34 -12.37 14.41 -6.98
CA SER A 34 -13.71 14.54 -6.36
C SER A 34 -13.85 15.76 -5.45
N GLY A 35 -12.90 16.71 -5.50
CA GLY A 35 -12.93 17.93 -4.68
C GLY A 35 -12.45 17.75 -3.24
N VAL A 36 -11.77 16.65 -2.92
CA VAL A 36 -11.22 16.41 -1.57
C VAL A 36 -9.70 16.34 -1.66
N ASN A 37 -9.01 17.33 -1.10
CA ASN A 37 -7.56 17.43 -1.13
C ASN A 37 -6.98 17.47 0.29
N THR A 38 -6.30 16.40 0.68
CA THR A 38 -5.69 16.28 2.01
C THR A 38 -4.50 17.21 2.23
N ILE A 39 -3.84 17.71 1.16
CA ILE A 39 -2.72 18.65 1.26
C ILE A 39 -3.22 20.06 1.59
N THR A 40 -4.28 20.51 0.94
CA THR A 40 -4.85 21.85 1.16
C THR A 40 -5.92 21.88 2.25
N GLY A 41 -6.49 20.74 2.61
CA GLY A 41 -7.64 20.61 3.50
C GLY A 41 -8.99 20.85 2.81
N GLU A 42 -8.98 21.18 1.51
CA GLU A 42 -10.20 21.45 0.73
C GLU A 42 -11.12 20.23 0.69
N GLY A 43 -12.42 20.43 0.95
CA GLY A 43 -13.45 19.41 0.92
C GLY A 43 -13.40 18.36 2.04
N LEU A 44 -12.39 18.38 2.94
CA LEU A 44 -12.27 17.42 4.03
C LEU A 44 -13.44 17.53 5.03
N LYS A 45 -13.80 18.72 5.43
CA LYS A 45 -14.88 18.96 6.39
C LYS A 45 -16.21 18.40 5.89
N GLU A 46 -16.54 18.67 4.65
CA GLU A 46 -17.79 18.22 4.02
C GLU A 46 -17.79 16.69 3.81
N ALA A 47 -16.68 16.14 3.35
CA ALA A 47 -16.54 14.70 3.13
C ALA A 47 -16.68 13.91 4.44
N LEU A 48 -16.04 14.40 5.52
CA LEU A 48 -16.00 13.73 6.81
C LEU A 48 -17.23 13.99 7.69
N ALA A 49 -18.12 14.93 7.34
CA ALA A 49 -19.33 15.18 8.11
C ALA A 49 -20.17 13.90 8.31
N GLY A 50 -20.31 13.43 9.56
CA GLY A 50 -21.01 12.20 9.92
C GLY A 50 -20.28 10.89 9.57
N ALA A 51 -19.04 10.96 9.14
CA ALA A 51 -18.21 9.78 8.90
C ALA A 51 -17.87 9.06 10.22
N GLN A 52 -17.95 7.75 10.19
CA GLN A 52 -17.62 6.89 11.34
C GLN A 52 -16.25 6.24 11.19
N VAL A 53 -15.84 6.00 9.93
CA VAL A 53 -14.59 5.36 9.58
C VAL A 53 -13.93 6.13 8.44
N VAL A 54 -12.62 6.31 8.54
CA VAL A 54 -11.77 6.81 7.46
C VAL A 54 -10.78 5.74 7.08
N ILE A 55 -10.64 5.51 5.78
CA ILE A 55 -9.64 4.59 5.21
C ILE A 55 -8.66 5.44 4.41
N ASP A 56 -7.41 5.54 4.86
CA ASP A 56 -6.36 6.31 4.20
C ASP A 56 -5.52 5.39 3.29
N LEU A 57 -5.82 5.47 1.99
CA LEU A 57 -5.10 4.81 0.90
C LEU A 57 -4.40 5.81 -0.02
N ALA A 58 -4.20 7.05 0.46
CA ALA A 58 -3.50 8.06 -0.30
C ALA A 58 -2.04 7.67 -0.55
N ASN A 59 -1.54 8.05 -1.73
CA ASN A 59 -0.12 7.92 -2.05
C ASN A 59 0.42 9.23 -2.64
N SER A 60 1.71 9.48 -2.41
CA SER A 60 2.39 10.66 -2.96
C SER A 60 2.49 10.56 -4.49
N PRO A 61 2.28 11.65 -5.21
CA PRO A 61 2.55 11.71 -6.65
C PRO A 61 4.05 11.73 -6.97
N SER A 62 4.91 11.99 -5.98
CA SER A 62 6.36 12.02 -6.11
C SER A 62 7.01 11.00 -5.18
N PHE A 63 8.11 10.39 -5.62
CA PHE A 63 8.96 9.51 -4.82
C PHE A 63 10.29 10.18 -4.41
N GLU A 64 10.45 11.48 -4.67
CA GLU A 64 11.59 12.26 -4.21
C GLU A 64 11.49 12.42 -2.68
N ASP A 65 12.59 12.15 -1.96
CA ASP A 65 12.63 11.98 -0.49
C ASP A 65 11.94 13.12 0.29
N LYS A 66 12.24 14.37 -0.07
CA LYS A 66 11.67 15.52 0.61
C LYS A 66 10.17 15.68 0.30
N ALA A 67 9.81 15.55 -0.97
CA ALA A 67 8.44 15.72 -1.42
C ALA A 67 7.51 14.62 -0.86
N VAL A 68 7.97 13.38 -0.82
CA VAL A 68 7.16 12.27 -0.28
C VAL A 68 6.98 12.39 1.24
N LEU A 69 8.01 12.84 1.97
CA LEU A 69 7.91 13.08 3.41
C LEU A 69 6.93 14.22 3.71
N GLU A 70 7.05 15.36 3.00
CA GLU A 70 6.16 16.50 3.14
C GLU A 70 4.70 16.13 2.82
N PHE A 71 4.50 15.33 1.77
CA PHE A 71 3.17 14.82 1.41
C PHE A 71 2.52 14.07 2.58
N PHE A 72 3.15 13.02 3.10
CA PHE A 72 2.54 12.19 4.15
C PHE A 72 2.38 12.93 5.47
N GLN A 73 3.32 13.82 5.82
CA GLN A 73 3.20 14.63 7.03
C GLN A 73 2.07 15.67 6.93
N THR A 74 1.94 16.35 5.79
CA THR A 74 0.92 17.41 5.62
C THR A 74 -0.46 16.79 5.46
N SER A 75 -0.59 15.80 4.57
CA SER A 75 -1.82 15.03 4.38
C SER A 75 -2.31 14.41 5.70
N GLY A 76 -1.41 13.73 6.42
CA GLY A 76 -1.74 13.09 7.70
C GLY A 76 -2.23 14.10 8.74
N ARG A 77 -1.52 15.22 8.96
CA ARG A 77 -1.95 16.26 9.92
C ARG A 77 -3.32 16.85 9.58
N ASN A 78 -3.54 17.20 8.32
CA ASN A 78 -4.82 17.78 7.89
C ASN A 78 -5.97 16.78 8.05
N LEU A 79 -5.73 15.52 7.66
CA LEU A 79 -6.74 14.47 7.75
C LEU A 79 -7.11 14.18 9.21
N LEU A 80 -6.14 13.99 10.10
CA LEU A 80 -6.37 13.71 11.52
C LEU A 80 -7.06 14.87 12.25
N ALA A 81 -6.71 16.11 11.91
CA ALA A 81 -7.41 17.28 12.45
C ALA A 81 -8.89 17.29 12.03
N ALA A 82 -9.18 16.99 10.76
CA ALA A 82 -10.54 16.93 10.25
C ALA A 82 -11.33 15.73 10.83
N GLU A 83 -10.68 14.58 11.02
CA GLU A 83 -11.27 13.41 11.68
C GLU A 83 -11.65 13.67 13.13
N THR A 84 -10.76 14.34 13.87
CA THR A 84 -11.03 14.75 15.27
C THR A 84 -12.25 15.67 15.33
N ALA A 85 -12.31 16.68 14.45
CA ALA A 85 -13.44 17.61 14.39
C ALA A 85 -14.76 16.91 13.99
N ALA A 86 -14.69 15.87 13.17
CA ALA A 86 -15.84 15.06 12.74
C ALA A 86 -16.21 13.92 13.71
N SER A 87 -15.44 13.72 14.79
CA SER A 87 -15.59 12.61 15.74
C SER A 87 -15.55 11.23 15.07
N VAL A 88 -14.63 11.04 14.12
CA VAL A 88 -14.35 9.75 13.48
C VAL A 88 -13.88 8.75 14.53
N ARG A 89 -14.38 7.52 14.45
CA ARG A 89 -14.17 6.48 15.47
C ARG A 89 -13.14 5.44 15.09
N HIS A 90 -12.73 5.38 13.83
CA HIS A 90 -11.74 4.43 13.35
C HIS A 90 -11.00 4.98 12.13
N HIS A 91 -9.68 5.15 12.27
CA HIS A 91 -8.78 5.44 11.16
C HIS A 91 -8.10 4.14 10.71
N VAL A 92 -8.20 3.80 9.43
CA VAL A 92 -7.50 2.66 8.83
C VAL A 92 -6.49 3.17 7.83
N ALA A 93 -5.21 2.87 8.04
CA ALA A 93 -4.15 3.26 7.11
C ALA A 93 -3.52 2.05 6.44
N LEU A 94 -3.27 2.14 5.13
CA LEU A 94 -2.47 1.16 4.41
C LEU A 94 -0.99 1.58 4.42
N SER A 95 -0.13 0.69 4.90
CA SER A 95 1.30 0.88 5.04
C SER A 95 2.08 -0.31 4.48
N ILE A 96 3.35 -0.46 4.84
CA ILE A 96 4.28 -1.40 4.20
C ILE A 96 4.90 -2.32 5.26
N VAL A 97 4.96 -3.62 4.97
CA VAL A 97 5.73 -4.57 5.77
C VAL A 97 7.20 -4.18 5.79
N ALA A 98 7.84 -4.30 6.96
CA ALA A 98 9.27 -4.00 7.15
C ALA A 98 9.67 -2.53 6.96
N ILE A 99 8.73 -1.62 7.03
CA ILE A 99 8.94 -0.17 6.90
C ILE A 99 9.97 0.37 7.89
N ASP A 100 10.10 -0.26 9.04
CA ASP A 100 11.03 0.06 10.14
C ASP A 100 12.39 -0.64 10.02
N ARG A 101 12.57 -1.51 9.01
CA ARG A 101 13.78 -2.32 8.80
C ARG A 101 14.55 -1.97 7.52
N THR A 102 14.01 -1.06 6.72
CA THR A 102 14.61 -0.67 5.44
C THR A 102 14.70 0.85 5.35
N ASP A 103 15.92 1.36 5.17
CA ASP A 103 16.14 2.80 5.08
C ASP A 103 16.10 3.29 3.64
N ASN A 104 14.93 3.79 3.22
CA ASN A 104 14.76 4.59 2.01
C ASN A 104 13.75 5.73 2.26
N GLY A 105 13.75 6.75 1.39
CA GLY A 105 12.96 7.96 1.60
C GLY A 105 11.46 7.70 1.70
N TYR A 106 10.93 6.81 0.85
CA TYR A 106 9.52 6.46 0.85
C TYR A 106 9.10 5.75 2.16
N PHE A 107 9.93 4.81 2.66
CA PHE A 107 9.64 4.10 3.90
C PHE A 107 9.72 5.02 5.11
N ARG A 108 10.72 5.92 5.16
CA ARG A 108 10.79 6.97 6.20
C ARG A 108 9.53 7.84 6.23
N ALA A 109 9.03 8.23 5.05
CA ALA A 109 7.83 9.05 4.93
C ALA A 109 6.56 8.31 5.40
N LYS A 110 6.43 7.03 5.04
CA LYS A 110 5.31 6.19 5.51
C LYS A 110 5.39 5.92 7.02
N LEU A 111 6.59 5.69 7.57
CA LEU A 111 6.77 5.55 9.02
C LEU A 111 6.40 6.84 9.77
N ALA A 112 6.70 8.00 9.19
CA ALA A 112 6.26 9.28 9.74
C ALA A 112 4.72 9.42 9.74
N GLN A 113 4.03 8.92 8.70
CA GLN A 113 2.57 8.84 8.68
C GLN A 113 2.04 7.93 9.80
N GLU A 114 2.59 6.73 9.97
CA GLU A 114 2.16 5.80 11.03
C GLU A 114 2.25 6.44 12.42
N LYS A 115 3.35 7.15 12.72
CA LYS A 115 3.53 7.86 14.01
C LYS A 115 2.50 8.95 14.28
N LEU A 116 1.95 9.60 13.25
CA LEU A 116 0.90 10.60 13.42
C LEU A 116 -0.43 9.98 13.86
N ILE A 117 -0.71 8.75 13.42
CA ILE A 117 -1.99 8.07 13.60
C ILE A 117 -2.20 7.57 15.05
N GLU A 118 -1.13 7.34 15.81
CA GLU A 118 -1.19 6.74 17.15
C GLU A 118 -2.02 7.53 18.19
N GLY A 119 -2.41 8.78 17.88
CA GLY A 119 -3.19 9.64 18.77
C GLY A 119 -4.73 9.45 18.73
N ILE A 120 -5.25 8.60 17.87
CA ILE A 120 -6.70 8.35 17.67
C ILE A 120 -6.97 6.84 17.59
N PRO A 121 -8.24 6.36 17.68
CA PRO A 121 -8.53 4.94 17.46
C PRO A 121 -8.17 4.51 16.03
N TYR A 122 -7.28 3.53 15.86
CA TYR A 122 -6.71 3.19 14.57
C TYR A 122 -6.48 1.70 14.33
N THR A 123 -6.27 1.36 13.07
CA THR A 123 -5.63 0.11 12.64
C THR A 123 -4.71 0.40 11.45
N ILE A 124 -3.44 0.04 11.55
CA ILE A 124 -2.48 0.13 10.46
C ILE A 124 -2.39 -1.23 9.79
N ILE A 125 -2.62 -1.29 8.49
CA ILE A 125 -2.43 -2.49 7.67
C ILE A 125 -1.07 -2.35 6.97
N ARG A 126 -0.08 -3.13 7.38
CA ARG A 126 1.19 -3.24 6.67
C ARG A 126 1.10 -4.37 5.64
N ALA A 127 1.12 -4.01 4.38
CA ALA A 127 1.11 -4.96 3.26
C ALA A 127 2.51 -5.19 2.72
N THR A 128 2.78 -6.40 2.21
CA THR A 128 3.93 -6.64 1.35
C THR A 128 3.74 -5.94 0.00
N GLN A 129 4.76 -5.93 -0.84
CA GLN A 129 4.73 -5.24 -2.13
C GLN A 129 3.64 -5.81 -3.03
N PHE A 130 3.03 -4.94 -3.84
CA PHE A 130 1.93 -5.36 -4.70
C PHE A 130 2.46 -5.97 -6.00
N MET A 131 1.79 -7.03 -6.47
CA MET A 131 2.10 -7.65 -7.76
C MET A 131 1.99 -6.66 -8.92
N GLU A 132 1.10 -5.69 -8.82
CA GLU A 132 0.89 -4.61 -9.78
C GLU A 132 2.11 -3.70 -9.97
N PHE A 133 3.05 -3.71 -9.02
CA PHE A 133 4.29 -2.92 -9.09
C PHE A 133 5.50 -3.71 -9.59
N LEU A 134 5.36 -5.00 -9.93
CA LEU A 134 6.48 -5.83 -10.40
C LEU A 134 7.18 -5.24 -11.63
N ARG A 135 6.43 -4.62 -12.56
CA ARG A 135 7.03 -3.92 -13.70
C ARG A 135 7.90 -2.75 -13.24
N GLY A 136 7.37 -1.87 -12.41
CA GLY A 136 8.11 -0.72 -11.88
C GLY A 136 9.33 -1.12 -11.07
N ILE A 137 9.24 -2.22 -10.30
CA ILE A 137 10.38 -2.81 -9.58
C ILE A 137 11.46 -3.28 -10.56
N ALA A 138 11.09 -4.03 -11.61
CA ALA A 138 12.03 -4.49 -12.61
C ALA A 138 12.67 -3.32 -13.37
N ASP A 139 11.89 -2.30 -13.73
CA ASP A 139 12.37 -1.13 -14.46
C ASP A 139 13.33 -0.26 -13.61
N SER A 140 13.03 -0.09 -12.31
CA SER A 140 13.91 0.66 -11.38
C SER A 140 15.22 -0.05 -11.06
N SER A 141 15.28 -1.38 -11.28
CA SER A 141 16.45 -2.22 -11.04
C SER A 141 17.19 -2.58 -12.34
N ALA A 142 16.82 -1.96 -13.47
CA ALA A 142 17.37 -2.27 -14.77
C ALA A 142 18.77 -1.64 -14.97
N ASP A 143 19.68 -2.44 -15.52
CA ASP A 143 21.01 -2.05 -15.98
C ASP A 143 21.22 -2.66 -17.39
N GLY A 144 20.93 -1.89 -18.42
CA GLY A 144 20.90 -2.38 -19.80
C GLY A 144 19.89 -3.53 -19.98
N ASN A 145 20.35 -4.69 -20.43
CA ASN A 145 19.52 -5.90 -20.63
C ASN A 145 19.45 -6.79 -19.36
N ARG A 146 19.77 -6.23 -18.20
CA ARG A 146 19.73 -6.96 -16.92
C ARG A 146 18.88 -6.25 -15.90
N VAL A 147 18.24 -7.02 -15.03
CA VAL A 147 17.54 -6.56 -13.83
C VAL A 147 18.33 -7.07 -12.63
N ARG A 148 18.99 -6.17 -11.90
CA ARG A 148 19.89 -6.51 -10.79
C ARG A 148 19.13 -6.42 -9.46
N LEU A 149 18.96 -7.54 -8.78
CA LEU A 149 18.17 -7.64 -7.56
C LEU A 149 18.98 -8.17 -6.39
N PRO A 150 18.79 -7.62 -5.17
CA PRO A 150 19.42 -8.15 -3.98
C PRO A 150 18.95 -9.58 -3.67
N PRO A 151 19.79 -10.43 -3.06
CA PRO A 151 19.48 -11.82 -2.74
C PRO A 151 18.61 -11.94 -1.47
N VAL A 152 17.40 -11.41 -1.51
CA VAL A 152 16.47 -11.36 -0.39
C VAL A 152 15.19 -12.14 -0.68
N LEU A 153 14.41 -12.43 0.37
CA LEU A 153 13.06 -13.00 0.24
C LEU A 153 12.07 -11.91 -0.17
N PHE A 154 11.05 -12.35 -0.93
CA PHE A 154 9.99 -11.51 -1.45
C PHE A 154 8.65 -12.25 -1.40
N GLN A 155 7.57 -11.54 -1.07
CA GLN A 155 6.26 -12.17 -0.87
C GLN A 155 5.14 -11.25 -1.37
N PRO A 156 5.07 -10.96 -2.68
CA PRO A 156 4.15 -9.95 -3.20
C PRO A 156 2.69 -10.39 -3.07
N ILE A 157 1.81 -9.41 -2.85
CA ILE A 157 0.37 -9.59 -2.69
C ILE A 157 -0.39 -8.92 -3.85
N ALA A 158 -1.49 -9.52 -4.31
CA ALA A 158 -2.36 -8.92 -5.31
C ALA A 158 -3.27 -7.84 -4.73
N ALA A 159 -3.52 -6.77 -5.46
CA ALA A 159 -4.47 -5.72 -5.08
C ALA A 159 -5.89 -6.27 -4.82
N ASP A 160 -6.27 -7.32 -5.54
CA ASP A 160 -7.56 -8.00 -5.38
C ASP A 160 -7.69 -8.75 -4.04
N ASP A 161 -6.57 -9.12 -3.39
CA ASP A 161 -6.56 -9.67 -2.03
C ASP A 161 -6.54 -8.57 -0.95
N ILE A 162 -5.92 -7.43 -1.24
CA ILE A 162 -5.78 -6.33 -0.27
C ILE A 162 -7.14 -5.66 0.00
N ALA A 163 -7.89 -5.34 -1.04
CA ALA A 163 -9.12 -4.56 -0.91
C ALA A 163 -10.19 -5.20 -0.01
N PRO A 164 -10.46 -6.53 -0.09
CA PRO A 164 -11.35 -7.20 0.85
C PRO A 164 -10.86 -7.14 2.30
N ILE A 165 -9.55 -7.29 2.51
CA ILE A 165 -8.96 -7.23 3.87
C ILE A 165 -9.09 -5.81 4.44
N VAL A 166 -8.83 -4.78 3.64
CA VAL A 166 -9.01 -3.39 4.05
C VAL A 166 -10.48 -3.11 4.43
N ALA A 167 -11.42 -3.59 3.62
CA ALA A 167 -12.85 -3.43 3.90
C ALA A 167 -13.25 -4.13 5.21
N GLU A 168 -12.81 -5.36 5.43
CA GLU A 168 -13.07 -6.11 6.66
C GLU A 168 -12.49 -5.42 7.91
N VAL A 169 -11.24 -4.97 7.84
CA VAL A 169 -10.59 -4.24 8.93
C VAL A 169 -11.32 -2.94 9.24
N ALA A 170 -11.80 -2.23 8.23
CA ALA A 170 -12.56 -0.99 8.41
C ALA A 170 -13.91 -1.21 9.10
N LEU A 171 -14.52 -2.36 8.95
CA LEU A 171 -15.78 -2.73 9.57
C LEU A 171 -15.63 -3.32 10.99
N ALA A 172 -14.43 -3.70 11.36
CA ALA A 172 -14.10 -4.21 12.70
C ALA A 172 -13.85 -3.08 13.70
N ALA A 173 -13.73 -3.41 14.98
CA ALA A 173 -13.27 -2.47 16.00
C ALA A 173 -11.80 -2.08 15.78
N PRO A 174 -11.40 -0.83 16.13
CA PRO A 174 -10.00 -0.41 16.07
C PRO A 174 -9.09 -1.33 16.89
N ARG A 175 -8.00 -1.79 16.30
CA ARG A 175 -7.01 -2.62 17.02
C ARG A 175 -6.04 -1.81 17.85
N ASN A 176 -5.89 -0.52 17.55
CA ASN A 176 -4.84 0.36 18.09
C ASN A 176 -3.46 -0.28 17.93
N GLY A 177 -3.20 -0.79 16.73
CA GLY A 177 -2.01 -1.54 16.41
C GLY A 177 -1.93 -1.91 14.94
N ILE A 178 -0.99 -2.80 14.62
CA ILE A 178 -0.62 -3.19 13.26
C ILE A 178 -1.21 -4.57 12.92
N VAL A 179 -1.65 -4.73 11.68
CA VAL A 179 -1.98 -6.01 11.04
C VAL A 179 -1.07 -6.17 9.84
N GLU A 180 -0.25 -7.20 9.79
CA GLU A 180 0.55 -7.51 8.60
C GLU A 180 -0.24 -8.41 7.64
N ILE A 181 -0.14 -8.09 6.33
CA ILE A 181 -0.74 -8.88 5.25
C ILE A 181 0.30 -9.16 4.17
N ALA A 182 0.26 -10.36 3.60
CA ALA A 182 1.23 -10.79 2.60
C ALA A 182 0.59 -11.69 1.54
N GLY A 183 1.23 -11.81 0.38
CA GLY A 183 0.83 -12.80 -0.61
C GLY A 183 1.02 -14.23 -0.12
N PRO A 184 0.39 -15.22 -0.77
CA PRO A 184 0.45 -16.61 -0.34
C PRO A 184 1.82 -17.27 -0.61
N GLU A 185 2.61 -16.69 -1.51
CA GLU A 185 3.87 -17.27 -1.99
C GLU A 185 5.06 -16.42 -1.54
N ARG A 186 5.93 -17.04 -0.72
CA ARG A 186 7.23 -16.48 -0.32
C ARG A 186 8.33 -17.20 -1.08
N ALA A 187 9.08 -16.48 -1.89
CA ALA A 187 10.20 -17.00 -2.66
C ALA A 187 11.35 -15.99 -2.73
N SER A 188 12.45 -16.33 -3.40
CA SER A 188 13.52 -15.36 -3.61
C SER A 188 13.09 -14.27 -4.60
N PHE A 189 13.55 -13.04 -4.34
CA PHE A 189 13.15 -11.86 -5.10
C PHE A 189 13.42 -12.01 -6.61
N HIS A 190 14.62 -12.49 -6.95
CA HIS A 190 14.98 -12.71 -8.36
C HIS A 190 14.08 -13.76 -9.04
N GLU A 191 13.63 -14.80 -8.33
CA GLU A 191 12.75 -15.83 -8.88
C GLU A 191 11.37 -15.27 -9.23
N ILE A 192 10.77 -14.53 -8.31
CA ILE A 192 9.46 -13.88 -8.53
C ILE A 192 9.52 -12.94 -9.74
N VAL A 193 10.55 -12.08 -9.81
CA VAL A 193 10.71 -11.13 -10.93
C VAL A 193 11.04 -11.86 -12.24
N ALA A 194 11.87 -12.90 -12.22
CA ALA A 194 12.17 -13.68 -13.41
C ALA A 194 10.92 -14.37 -13.99
N ARG A 195 10.08 -14.96 -13.13
CA ARG A 195 8.80 -15.55 -13.55
C ARG A 195 7.86 -14.49 -14.15
N TYR A 196 7.80 -13.32 -13.52
CA TYR A 196 7.03 -12.19 -14.03
C TYR A 196 7.51 -11.75 -15.43
N LEU A 197 8.81 -11.44 -15.61
CA LEU A 197 9.37 -11.01 -16.89
C LEU A 197 9.17 -12.05 -17.99
N LYS A 198 9.38 -13.33 -17.69
CA LYS A 198 9.11 -14.44 -18.62
C LYS A 198 7.63 -14.45 -19.07
N ALA A 199 6.69 -14.27 -18.14
CA ALA A 199 5.27 -14.31 -18.44
C ALA A 199 4.79 -13.15 -19.32
N ILE A 200 5.43 -11.98 -19.23
CA ILE A 200 5.11 -10.81 -20.06
C ILE A 200 5.96 -10.72 -21.34
N GLY A 201 6.82 -11.72 -21.60
CA GLY A 201 7.70 -11.73 -22.78
C GLY A 201 8.84 -10.71 -22.75
N ASP A 202 9.24 -10.22 -21.57
CA ASP A 202 10.36 -9.31 -21.40
C ASP A 202 11.68 -10.10 -21.48
N PRO A 203 12.60 -9.75 -22.41
CA PRO A 203 13.82 -10.52 -22.62
C PRO A 203 14.95 -10.25 -21.63
N ARG A 204 14.78 -9.33 -20.67
CA ARG A 204 15.82 -8.97 -19.70
C ARG A 204 16.19 -10.15 -18.80
N GLU A 205 17.48 -10.32 -18.55
CA GLU A 205 18.01 -11.30 -17.62
C GLU A 205 17.89 -10.79 -16.18
N VAL A 206 17.35 -11.60 -15.26
CA VAL A 206 17.34 -11.25 -13.84
C VAL A 206 18.59 -11.81 -13.16
N VAL A 207 19.38 -10.93 -12.55
CA VAL A 207 20.66 -11.25 -11.92
C VAL A 207 20.62 -10.98 -10.43
N ARG A 208 21.08 -11.94 -9.63
CA ARG A 208 21.30 -11.75 -8.17
C ARG A 208 22.56 -10.92 -7.98
N ASP A 209 22.42 -9.81 -7.26
CA ASP A 209 23.52 -8.90 -6.98
C ASP A 209 23.46 -8.45 -5.52
N PRO A 210 24.44 -8.89 -4.67
CA PRO A 210 24.50 -8.49 -3.26
C PRO A 210 24.65 -6.98 -3.04
N GLU A 211 25.15 -6.24 -4.03
CA GLU A 211 25.29 -4.78 -3.94
C GLU A 211 24.06 -4.02 -4.46
N ALA A 212 23.10 -4.72 -5.08
CA ALA A 212 21.87 -4.11 -5.54
C ALA A 212 21.06 -3.55 -4.36
N ARG A 213 20.38 -2.44 -4.62
CA ARG A 213 19.57 -1.74 -3.63
C ARG A 213 18.09 -1.78 -4.01
N TYR A 214 17.24 -1.78 -3.01
CA TYR A 214 15.80 -1.69 -3.21
C TYR A 214 15.37 -0.22 -3.08
N PHE A 215 15.05 0.43 -4.20
CA PHE A 215 14.75 1.88 -4.25
C PHE A 215 15.75 2.73 -3.45
N GLY A 216 17.06 2.47 -3.67
CA GLY A 216 18.16 3.16 -3.02
C GLY A 216 18.53 2.66 -1.62
N GLY A 217 17.66 1.93 -0.94
CA GLY A 217 17.91 1.35 0.38
C GLY A 217 18.65 0.01 0.35
N ARG A 218 19.48 -0.25 1.34
CA ARG A 218 20.02 -1.59 1.59
C ARG A 218 18.92 -2.47 2.18
N VAL A 219 18.89 -3.73 1.76
CA VAL A 219 17.96 -4.74 2.26
C VAL A 219 18.71 -6.00 2.66
N GLU A 220 18.25 -6.63 3.72
CA GLU A 220 18.71 -7.92 4.21
C GLU A 220 17.71 -9.01 3.84
N GLU A 221 18.07 -10.28 4.05
CA GLU A 221 17.30 -11.45 3.62
C GLU A 221 15.78 -11.34 3.88
N HIS A 222 15.41 -10.79 5.04
CA HIS A 222 14.00 -10.72 5.47
C HIS A 222 13.42 -9.29 5.45
N SER A 223 14.09 -8.34 4.80
CA SER A 223 13.65 -6.92 4.80
C SER A 223 12.35 -6.66 4.04
N LEU A 224 11.90 -7.57 3.19
CA LEU A 224 10.71 -7.39 2.35
C LEU A 224 9.58 -8.40 2.64
N VAL A 225 9.68 -9.13 3.76
CA VAL A 225 8.70 -10.14 4.18
C VAL A 225 8.32 -9.98 5.64
N PRO A 226 7.13 -10.44 6.08
CA PRO A 226 6.78 -10.48 7.49
C PRO A 226 7.74 -11.35 8.30
N LEU A 227 8.07 -10.93 9.54
CA LEU A 227 8.85 -11.74 10.51
C LEU A 227 7.94 -12.50 11.46
N SER A 228 6.70 -12.07 11.61
CA SER A 228 5.68 -12.70 12.45
C SER A 228 4.56 -13.27 11.59
N GLU A 229 3.53 -13.77 12.24
CA GLU A 229 2.31 -14.22 11.57
C GLU A 229 1.66 -13.06 10.81
N ALA A 230 1.42 -13.27 9.52
CA ALA A 230 0.72 -12.33 8.65
C ALA A 230 -0.53 -12.99 8.07
N ARG A 231 -1.56 -12.21 7.85
CA ARG A 231 -2.72 -12.66 7.09
C ARG A 231 -2.34 -12.82 5.62
N LEU A 232 -2.53 -14.02 5.07
CA LEU A 232 -2.16 -14.31 3.69
C LEU A 232 -3.32 -14.03 2.73
N GLY A 233 -2.98 -13.47 1.57
CA GLY A 233 -3.85 -13.46 0.40
C GLY A 233 -3.99 -14.87 -0.19
N HIS A 234 -4.82 -15.00 -1.23
CA HIS A 234 -5.13 -16.28 -1.87
C HIS A 234 -4.61 -16.34 -3.30
N ILE A 235 -4.35 -15.20 -3.94
CA ILE A 235 -3.97 -15.11 -5.35
C ILE A 235 -2.45 -15.30 -5.47
N SER A 236 -2.03 -16.45 -6.04
CA SER A 236 -0.63 -16.70 -6.36
C SER A 236 -0.16 -15.84 -7.53
N LEU A 237 1.17 -15.73 -7.72
CA LEU A 237 1.75 -15.01 -8.86
C LEU A 237 1.23 -15.57 -10.20
N ASP A 238 1.20 -16.88 -10.36
CA ASP A 238 0.75 -17.50 -11.61
C ASP A 238 -0.73 -17.25 -11.90
N GLU A 239 -1.56 -17.25 -10.87
CA GLU A 239 -2.97 -16.91 -11.02
C GLU A 239 -3.17 -15.45 -11.37
N TRP A 240 -2.45 -14.53 -10.69
CA TRP A 240 -2.48 -13.10 -10.98
C TRP A 240 -2.04 -12.83 -12.44
N LEU A 241 -0.97 -13.47 -12.92
CA LEU A 241 -0.49 -13.35 -14.29
C LEU A 241 -1.55 -13.81 -15.30
N ARG A 242 -2.18 -14.95 -15.07
CA ARG A 242 -3.27 -15.44 -15.94
C ARG A 242 -4.44 -14.46 -16.01
N ARG A 243 -4.86 -13.91 -14.87
CA ARG A 243 -5.94 -12.91 -14.79
C ARG A 243 -5.57 -11.59 -15.50
N SER A 244 -4.31 -11.19 -15.42
CA SER A 244 -3.82 -9.97 -16.06
C SER A 244 -3.76 -10.08 -17.59
N GLN A 245 -3.33 -11.23 -18.10
CA GLN A 245 -3.31 -11.51 -19.54
C GLN A 245 -4.72 -11.63 -20.15
N ALA A 246 -5.69 -12.11 -19.41
CA ALA A 246 -7.08 -12.20 -19.87
C ALA A 246 -7.79 -10.83 -19.99
N LYS A 247 -7.22 -9.77 -19.41
CA LYS A 247 -7.77 -8.39 -19.44
C LYS A 247 -7.06 -7.49 -20.45
N ALA A 248 -5.96 -7.93 -21.07
CA ALA A 248 -5.18 -7.20 -22.08
C ALA A 248 -5.68 -7.53 -23.50
#